data_e411fee5021df7ad928368020a3daead
#
_entry.id   e411fee5021df7ad928368020a3daead
#
_cell.length_a   1.000
_cell.length_b   1.000
_cell.length_c   1.000
_cell.angle_alpha   90.00
_cell.angle_beta   90.00
_cell.angle_gamma   90.00
#
_symmetry.space_group_name_H-M   'P 1'
#
loop_
_entity.id
_entity.type
_entity.pdbx_description
1 polymer ?
#
loop_
_entity_poly.entity_id
_entity_poly.type
_entity_poly.pdbx_seq_one_letter_code
_entity_poly.pdbx_strand_id
1 'polypeptide(L)'
;QDLVHPVADAVMVFVTRKDLPVNNVDELIALARKSADKPLTYGSVGIGSLYHLILENVQAATGIKLAHVPYKGNAPLLQDIGGGQVDFAVLVYSAAMGALAEQGRLKVIGQLGAQRSELLKNLPTVSESQSLKNFSYKIWTGYMVPKNTPEDVVVRLHAAIGKSLQDPSVRAQLAAQTQVASAPMTLAESAKFFDAETARYRAIAKQINLQPQ
;
A
#
# COMPACT_ATOMS: atom_id res chain seq x y z
N GLN A 1 -20.10 4.21 -11.76
CA GLN A 1 -20.20 3.67 -10.40
C GLN A 1 -19.99 4.81 -9.41
N ASP A 2 -20.73 4.79 -8.33
CA ASP A 2 -20.65 5.80 -7.26
C ASP A 2 -20.26 5.12 -5.95
N LEU A 3 -19.30 5.70 -5.23
CA LEU A 3 -18.87 5.20 -3.93
C LEU A 3 -19.95 5.51 -2.88
N VAL A 4 -20.43 4.48 -2.21
CA VAL A 4 -21.37 4.62 -1.08
C VAL A 4 -20.61 4.94 0.19
N HIS A 5 -19.58 4.16 0.52
CA HIS A 5 -18.74 4.36 1.70
C HIS A 5 -17.41 3.62 1.54
N PRO A 6 -16.26 4.23 1.88
CA PRO A 6 -15.04 3.46 2.09
C PRO A 6 -15.22 2.55 3.32
N VAL A 7 -14.63 1.36 3.29
CA VAL A 7 -14.85 0.33 4.31
C VAL A 7 -13.60 0.08 5.15
N ALA A 8 -12.47 -0.12 4.49
CA ALA A 8 -11.24 -0.46 5.18
C ALA A 8 -10.00 0.04 4.44
N ASP A 9 -8.99 0.34 5.22
CA ASP A 9 -7.66 0.73 4.78
C ASP A 9 -6.68 -0.42 5.01
N ALA A 10 -5.87 -0.70 4.00
CA ALA A 10 -4.76 -1.63 4.12
C ALA A 10 -3.44 -0.87 4.21
N VAL A 11 -2.53 -1.35 5.06
CA VAL A 11 -1.21 -0.75 5.25
C VAL A 11 -0.24 -1.31 4.23
N MET A 12 0.38 -0.46 3.42
CA MET A 12 1.50 -0.85 2.56
C MET A 12 2.82 -0.62 3.27
N VAL A 13 3.76 -1.53 3.06
CA VAL A 13 5.07 -1.49 3.72
C VAL A 13 6.20 -1.80 2.74
N PHE A 14 7.39 -1.30 3.06
CA PHE A 14 8.63 -1.78 2.50
C PHE A 14 9.07 -3.03 3.25
N VAL A 15 9.25 -4.13 2.54
CA VAL A 15 9.74 -5.41 3.06
C VAL A 15 11.02 -5.79 2.36
N THR A 16 12.03 -6.23 3.11
CA THR A 16 13.36 -6.58 2.58
C THR A 16 13.76 -7.99 3.00
N ARG A 17 14.68 -8.59 2.24
CA ARG A 17 15.38 -9.78 2.73
C ARG A 17 16.15 -9.45 4.01
N LYS A 18 16.32 -10.44 4.88
CA LYS A 18 16.91 -10.26 6.21
C LYS A 18 18.33 -9.69 6.19
N ASP A 19 19.13 -10.12 5.22
CA ASP A 19 20.55 -9.77 5.12
C ASP A 19 20.84 -8.47 4.37
N LEU A 20 19.82 -7.78 3.87
CA LEU A 20 20.00 -6.47 3.28
C LEU A 20 20.41 -5.48 4.40
N PRO A 21 21.55 -4.77 4.28
CA PRO A 21 22.09 -3.96 5.38
C PRO A 21 21.36 -2.61 5.52
N VAL A 22 20.04 -2.66 5.68
CA VAL A 22 19.16 -1.50 5.85
C VAL A 22 18.13 -1.78 6.94
N ASN A 23 17.76 -0.76 7.73
CA ASN A 23 16.78 -0.86 8.81
C ASN A 23 15.63 0.15 8.67
N ASN A 24 15.73 1.08 7.72
CA ASN A 24 14.71 2.08 7.42
C ASN A 24 14.76 2.45 5.93
N VAL A 25 13.80 3.24 5.51
CA VAL A 25 13.66 3.63 4.09
C VAL A 25 14.81 4.53 3.63
N ASP A 26 15.30 5.44 4.46
CA ASP A 26 16.44 6.30 4.09
C ASP A 26 17.72 5.49 3.84
N GLU A 27 17.97 4.48 4.65
CA GLU A 27 19.10 3.55 4.44
C GLU A 27 18.94 2.73 3.15
N LEU A 28 17.70 2.30 2.83
CA LEU A 28 17.40 1.60 1.58
C LEU A 28 17.71 2.48 0.36
N ILE A 29 17.25 3.72 0.37
CA ILE A 29 17.52 4.67 -0.72
C ILE A 29 19.02 4.96 -0.84
N ALA A 30 19.72 5.15 0.29
CA ALA A 30 21.17 5.38 0.29
C ALA A 30 21.94 4.17 -0.28
N LEU A 31 21.54 2.94 0.09
CA LEU A 31 22.13 1.73 -0.44
C LEU A 31 21.89 1.60 -1.95
N ALA A 32 20.68 1.87 -2.41
CA ALA A 32 20.34 1.84 -3.83
C ALA A 32 21.16 2.84 -4.66
N ARG A 33 21.44 4.04 -4.12
CA ARG A 33 22.31 5.03 -4.77
C ARG A 33 23.74 4.52 -4.94
N LYS A 34 24.28 3.82 -3.94
CA LYS A 34 25.62 3.24 -3.98
C LYS A 34 25.72 2.01 -4.90
N SER A 35 24.59 1.41 -5.23
CA SER A 35 24.50 0.16 -6.01
C SER A 35 24.15 0.41 -7.48
N ALA A 36 24.41 1.60 -8.03
CA ALA A 36 24.02 1.96 -9.39
C ALA A 36 24.59 1.04 -10.48
N ASP A 37 25.79 0.48 -10.28
CA ASP A 37 26.43 -0.46 -11.21
C ASP A 37 25.82 -1.87 -11.13
N LYS A 38 25.26 -2.24 -9.97
CA LYS A 38 24.52 -3.48 -9.75
C LYS A 38 23.24 -3.14 -8.98
N PRO A 39 22.19 -2.70 -9.68
CA PRO A 39 20.97 -2.22 -9.04
C PRO A 39 20.35 -3.26 -8.10
N LEU A 40 19.81 -2.79 -6.97
CA LEU A 40 18.99 -3.62 -6.10
C LEU A 40 17.77 -4.14 -6.87
N THR A 41 17.40 -5.37 -6.62
CA THR A 41 16.21 -5.99 -7.20
C THR A 41 14.98 -5.68 -6.35
N TYR A 42 13.88 -5.36 -7.01
CA TYR A 42 12.59 -5.26 -6.35
C TYR A 42 11.54 -6.14 -7.00
N GLY A 43 10.71 -6.75 -6.19
CA GLY A 43 9.60 -7.57 -6.67
C GLY A 43 8.29 -6.80 -6.75
N SER A 44 7.44 -7.19 -7.71
CA SER A 44 6.03 -6.78 -7.77
C SER A 44 5.15 -7.96 -8.18
N VAL A 45 3.83 -7.79 -8.08
CA VAL A 45 2.86 -8.82 -8.50
C VAL A 45 2.51 -8.72 -9.99
N GLY A 46 3.38 -8.13 -10.78
CA GLY A 46 3.28 -8.02 -12.23
C GLY A 46 3.53 -6.61 -12.74
N ILE A 47 3.82 -6.54 -14.04
CA ILE A 47 4.02 -5.28 -14.75
C ILE A 47 2.69 -4.49 -14.74
N GLY A 48 2.76 -3.20 -14.39
CA GLY A 48 1.59 -2.33 -14.28
C GLY A 48 0.79 -2.47 -12.98
N SER A 49 1.17 -3.39 -12.07
CA SER A 49 0.57 -3.44 -10.74
C SER A 49 0.86 -2.18 -9.93
N LEU A 50 0.01 -1.87 -8.94
CA LEU A 50 0.24 -0.72 -8.05
C LEU A 50 1.63 -0.74 -7.41
N TYR A 51 2.12 -1.90 -7.03
CA TYR A 51 3.46 -2.04 -6.43
C TYR A 51 4.59 -1.69 -7.40
N HIS A 52 4.45 -2.12 -8.66
CA HIS A 52 5.37 -1.70 -9.73
C HIS A 52 5.33 -0.18 -9.90
N LEU A 53 4.13 0.42 -10.00
CA LEU A 53 3.95 1.86 -10.16
C LEU A 53 4.58 2.67 -9.01
N ILE A 54 4.37 2.24 -7.78
CA ILE A 54 4.93 2.90 -6.60
C ILE A 54 6.46 2.93 -6.68
N LEU A 55 7.09 1.81 -7.02
CA LEU A 55 8.56 1.74 -7.07
C LEU A 55 9.16 2.44 -8.28
N GLU A 56 8.44 2.51 -9.42
CA GLU A 56 8.81 3.41 -10.51
C GLU A 56 8.77 4.88 -10.08
N ASN A 57 7.75 5.28 -9.31
CA ASN A 57 7.67 6.62 -8.75
C ASN A 57 8.75 6.90 -7.69
N VAL A 58 9.13 5.91 -6.89
CA VAL A 58 10.27 6.03 -5.96
C VAL A 58 11.56 6.30 -6.73
N GLN A 59 11.81 5.59 -7.83
CA GLN A 59 12.96 5.83 -8.70
C GLN A 59 12.95 7.25 -9.27
N ALA A 60 11.80 7.70 -9.79
CA ALA A 60 11.65 9.04 -10.33
C ALA A 60 11.88 10.14 -9.26
N ALA A 61 11.36 9.95 -8.05
CA ALA A 61 11.47 10.91 -6.96
C ALA A 61 12.88 11.00 -6.35
N THR A 62 13.64 9.90 -6.35
CA THR A 62 14.94 9.80 -5.66
C THR A 62 16.15 9.70 -6.59
N GLY A 63 15.92 9.47 -7.89
CA GLY A 63 17.00 9.28 -8.88
C GLY A 63 17.76 7.95 -8.75
N ILE A 64 17.28 7.01 -7.90
CA ILE A 64 17.89 5.68 -7.79
C ILE A 64 17.53 4.82 -9.00
N LYS A 65 18.31 3.77 -9.23
CA LYS A 65 18.04 2.74 -10.23
C LYS A 65 17.78 1.41 -9.54
N LEU A 66 16.71 0.74 -9.94
CA LEU A 66 16.29 -0.57 -9.43
C LEU A 66 16.06 -1.54 -10.58
N ALA A 67 16.21 -2.83 -10.32
CA ALA A 67 15.92 -3.89 -11.28
C ALA A 67 14.59 -4.57 -10.90
N HIS A 68 13.61 -4.53 -11.79
CA HIS A 68 12.27 -5.08 -11.56
C HIS A 68 12.20 -6.59 -11.80
N VAL A 69 11.60 -7.32 -10.87
CA VAL A 69 11.33 -8.76 -10.96
C VAL A 69 9.82 -8.99 -10.78
N PRO A 70 9.06 -9.29 -11.86
CA PRO A 70 7.63 -9.52 -11.76
C PRO A 70 7.31 -10.94 -11.27
N TYR A 71 6.33 -11.06 -10.37
CA TYR A 71 5.81 -12.30 -9.80
C TYR A 71 4.32 -12.51 -10.12
N LYS A 72 3.86 -13.75 -10.05
CA LYS A 72 2.44 -14.10 -10.23
C LYS A 72 1.65 -14.05 -8.91
N GLY A 73 1.96 -13.09 -8.02
CA GLY A 73 1.25 -12.87 -6.77
C GLY A 73 2.17 -12.64 -5.56
N ASN A 74 1.56 -12.35 -4.41
CA ASN A 74 2.29 -12.00 -3.17
C ASN A 74 3.04 -13.21 -2.55
N ALA A 75 2.45 -14.41 -2.60
CA ALA A 75 3.02 -15.57 -1.91
C ALA A 75 4.40 -15.97 -2.48
N PRO A 76 4.59 -16.18 -3.80
CA PRO A 76 5.91 -16.46 -4.34
C PRO A 76 6.91 -15.32 -4.14
N LEU A 77 6.45 -14.06 -4.20
CA LEU A 77 7.32 -12.91 -3.95
C LEU A 77 7.82 -12.89 -2.50
N LEU A 78 6.94 -13.08 -1.51
CA LEU A 78 7.35 -13.15 -0.10
C LEU A 78 8.31 -14.31 0.18
N GLN A 79 8.08 -15.45 -0.47
CA GLN A 79 8.96 -16.61 -0.35
C GLN A 79 10.37 -16.29 -0.87
N ASP A 80 10.48 -15.62 -2.00
CA ASP A 80 11.76 -15.25 -2.61
C ASP A 80 12.48 -14.13 -1.86
N ILE A 81 11.75 -13.18 -1.27
CA ILE A 81 12.33 -12.20 -0.35
C ILE A 81 12.90 -12.93 0.88
N GLY A 82 12.13 -13.83 1.49
CA GLY A 82 12.58 -14.63 2.64
C GLY A 82 13.71 -15.59 2.30
N GLY A 83 13.84 -16.01 1.06
CA GLY A 83 14.94 -16.84 0.53
C GLY A 83 16.15 -16.03 0.03
N GLY A 84 16.08 -14.69 0.02
CA GLY A 84 17.17 -13.81 -0.43
C GLY A 84 17.34 -13.71 -1.94
N GLN A 85 16.36 -14.14 -2.73
CA GLN A 85 16.40 -14.08 -4.21
C GLN A 85 16.06 -12.69 -4.75
N VAL A 86 15.30 -11.89 -4.01
CA VAL A 86 14.93 -10.51 -4.30
C VAL A 86 15.26 -9.65 -3.09
N ASP A 87 15.79 -8.47 -3.31
CA ASP A 87 16.25 -7.60 -2.23
C ASP A 87 15.10 -7.03 -1.41
N PHE A 88 14.06 -6.52 -2.07
CA PHE A 88 12.92 -5.91 -1.39
C PHE A 88 11.66 -5.81 -2.26
N ALA A 89 10.57 -5.39 -1.65
CA ALA A 89 9.32 -5.03 -2.32
C ALA A 89 8.53 -3.99 -1.51
N VAL A 90 7.55 -3.38 -2.16
CA VAL A 90 6.43 -2.71 -1.51
C VAL A 90 5.22 -3.63 -1.64
N LEU A 91 4.60 -4.00 -0.53
CA LEU A 91 3.43 -4.89 -0.47
C LEU A 91 2.45 -4.43 0.60
N VAL A 92 1.20 -4.88 0.49
CA VAL A 92 0.26 -4.80 1.61
C VAL A 92 0.75 -5.70 2.75
N TYR A 93 0.81 -5.14 3.95
CA TYR A 93 1.15 -5.89 5.16
C TYR A 93 0.13 -7.01 5.40
N SER A 94 0.62 -8.18 5.72
CA SER A 94 -0.21 -9.36 6.01
C SER A 94 0.29 -10.08 7.27
N ALA A 95 -0.59 -10.87 7.88
CA ALA A 95 -0.21 -11.70 9.02
C ALA A 95 0.93 -12.68 8.68
N ALA A 96 0.93 -13.22 7.45
CA ALA A 96 2.02 -14.09 6.98
C ALA A 96 3.36 -13.34 6.90
N MET A 97 3.35 -12.09 6.43
CA MET A 97 4.55 -11.23 6.43
C MET A 97 5.03 -10.95 7.86
N GLY A 98 4.12 -10.62 8.77
CA GLY A 98 4.43 -10.41 10.18
C GLY A 98 5.08 -11.63 10.83
N ALA A 99 4.54 -12.82 10.60
CA ALA A 99 5.09 -14.08 11.11
C ALA A 99 6.51 -14.33 10.57
N LEU A 100 6.77 -14.09 9.29
CA LEU A 100 8.10 -14.22 8.69
C LEU A 100 9.09 -13.19 9.26
N ALA A 101 8.63 -11.98 9.56
CA ALA A 101 9.44 -10.94 10.19
C ALA A 101 9.81 -11.32 11.65
N GLU A 102 8.85 -11.83 12.43
CA GLU A 102 9.10 -12.34 13.80
C GLU A 102 10.07 -13.50 13.82
N GLN A 103 10.06 -14.36 12.80
CA GLN A 103 11.01 -15.45 12.62
C GLN A 103 12.40 -14.98 12.11
N GLY A 104 12.58 -13.68 11.89
CA GLY A 104 13.84 -13.13 11.36
C GLY A 104 14.17 -13.55 9.93
N ARG A 105 13.17 -13.95 9.13
CA ARG A 105 13.34 -14.37 7.73
C ARG A 105 13.31 -13.22 6.74
N LEU A 106 12.67 -12.14 7.11
CA LEU A 106 12.62 -10.88 6.36
C LEU A 106 12.53 -9.70 7.34
N LYS A 107 12.61 -8.48 6.82
CA LYS A 107 12.45 -7.25 7.62
C LYS A 107 11.37 -6.37 7.01
N VAL A 108 10.56 -5.75 7.86
CA VAL A 108 9.62 -4.69 7.50
C VAL A 108 10.20 -3.37 8.00
N ILE A 109 10.56 -2.47 7.10
CA ILE A 109 11.41 -1.31 7.42
C ILE A 109 10.73 0.05 7.36
N GLY A 110 9.50 0.11 6.87
CA GLY A 110 8.73 1.35 6.80
C GLY A 110 7.35 1.13 6.23
N GLN A 111 6.43 2.02 6.55
CA GLN A 111 5.08 2.02 5.99
C GLN A 111 4.84 3.23 5.10
N LEU A 112 3.95 3.09 4.10
CA LEU A 112 3.74 4.10 3.06
C LEU A 112 2.63 5.11 3.38
N GLY A 113 1.89 4.94 4.47
CA GLY A 113 0.86 5.89 4.87
C GLY A 113 1.44 7.25 5.27
N ALA A 114 0.63 8.31 5.21
CA ALA A 114 1.00 9.64 5.70
C ALA A 114 1.21 9.66 7.22
N GLN A 115 0.56 8.75 7.93
CA GLN A 115 0.66 8.56 9.38
C GLN A 115 0.87 7.09 9.70
N ARG A 116 1.40 6.80 10.88
CA ARG A 116 1.57 5.42 11.35
C ARG A 116 0.20 4.76 11.55
N SER A 117 0.06 3.54 11.02
CA SER A 117 -1.11 2.71 11.26
C SER A 117 -1.16 2.27 12.73
N GLU A 118 -2.37 2.13 13.28
CA GLU A 118 -2.58 1.54 14.60
C GLU A 118 -2.07 0.10 14.71
N LEU A 119 -2.04 -0.62 13.60
CA LEU A 119 -1.51 -2.00 13.52
C LEU A 119 0.02 -2.04 13.59
N LEU A 120 0.71 -0.98 13.18
CA LEU A 120 2.18 -0.92 13.06
C LEU A 120 2.71 0.37 13.70
N LYS A 121 2.30 0.66 14.93
CA LYS A 121 2.64 1.91 15.66
C LYS A 121 4.14 2.18 15.78
N ASN A 122 4.94 1.12 15.87
CA ASN A 122 6.39 1.21 16.05
C ASN A 122 7.16 1.31 14.72
N LEU A 123 6.48 1.16 13.58
CA LEU A 123 7.10 1.23 12.27
C LEU A 123 6.98 2.66 11.71
N PRO A 124 8.10 3.35 11.42
CA PRO A 124 8.06 4.69 10.83
C PRO A 124 7.38 4.73 9.46
N THR A 125 6.74 5.84 9.15
CA THR A 125 6.19 6.10 7.82
C THR A 125 7.22 6.76 6.90
N VAL A 126 6.99 6.69 5.61
CA VAL A 126 7.79 7.44 4.61
C VAL A 126 7.74 8.95 4.84
N SER A 127 6.66 9.47 5.44
CA SER A 127 6.54 10.89 5.79
C SER A 127 7.56 11.33 6.86
N GLU A 128 8.07 10.40 7.66
CA GLU A 128 9.10 10.62 8.66
C GLU A 128 10.52 10.48 8.08
N SER A 129 10.66 9.99 6.83
CA SER A 129 11.94 9.86 6.14
C SER A 129 12.39 11.19 5.53
N GLN A 130 13.67 11.31 5.23
CA GLN A 130 14.21 12.44 4.48
C GLN A 130 14.03 12.25 2.97
N SER A 131 14.20 11.02 2.49
CA SER A 131 14.21 10.69 1.07
C SER A 131 12.83 10.70 0.42
N LEU A 132 11.77 10.36 1.17
CA LEU A 132 10.41 10.20 0.68
C LEU A 132 9.37 10.97 1.52
N LYS A 133 9.74 12.11 2.07
CA LYS A 133 8.93 12.89 3.00
C LYS A 133 7.53 13.23 2.51
N ASN A 134 7.38 13.50 1.22
CA ASN A 134 6.09 13.85 0.59
C ASN A 134 5.48 12.71 -0.21
N PHE A 135 5.96 11.49 0.02
CA PHE A 135 5.58 10.30 -0.71
C PHE A 135 4.70 9.42 0.16
N SER A 136 3.41 9.40 -0.07
CA SER A 136 2.50 8.55 0.70
C SER A 136 1.51 7.85 -0.22
N TYR A 137 1.24 6.58 0.07
CA TYR A 137 0.26 5.76 -0.61
C TYR A 137 -0.62 5.05 0.39
N LYS A 138 -1.91 4.96 0.05
CA LYS A 138 -2.91 4.27 0.85
C LYS A 138 -3.71 3.36 -0.08
N ILE A 139 -3.91 2.13 0.33
CA ILE A 139 -4.89 1.25 -0.30
C ILE A 139 -6.14 1.27 0.55
N TRP A 140 -7.28 1.41 -0.10
CA TRP A 140 -8.57 1.36 0.54
C TRP A 140 -9.54 0.48 -0.26
N THR A 141 -10.53 -0.04 0.42
CA THR A 141 -11.66 -0.77 -0.16
C THR A 141 -12.95 -0.06 0.19
N GLY A 142 -13.97 -0.20 -0.66
CA GLY A 142 -15.26 0.44 -0.43
C GLY A 142 -16.39 -0.25 -1.19
N TYR A 143 -17.61 0.04 -0.79
CA TYR A 143 -18.79 -0.41 -1.52
C TYR A 143 -19.22 0.63 -2.55
N MET A 144 -19.47 0.17 -3.74
CA MET A 144 -19.90 1.00 -4.87
C MET A 144 -21.24 0.49 -5.40
N VAL A 145 -22.02 1.40 -5.96
CA VAL A 145 -23.27 1.08 -6.65
C VAL A 145 -23.20 1.51 -8.12
N PRO A 146 -24.02 0.90 -9.00
CA PRO A 146 -24.18 1.40 -10.35
C PRO A 146 -24.64 2.87 -10.34
N LYS A 147 -24.22 3.63 -11.36
CA LYS A 147 -24.84 4.95 -11.62
C LYS A 147 -26.35 4.76 -11.79
N ASN A 148 -27.11 5.70 -11.32
CA ASN A 148 -28.58 5.68 -11.34
C ASN A 148 -29.24 4.72 -10.31
N THR A 149 -28.49 4.23 -9.31
CA THR A 149 -29.14 3.61 -8.14
C THR A 149 -30.01 4.66 -7.44
N PRO A 150 -31.28 4.33 -7.09
CA PRO A 150 -32.16 5.27 -6.41
C PRO A 150 -31.54 5.85 -5.13
N GLU A 151 -31.72 7.14 -4.90
CA GLU A 151 -31.08 7.88 -3.80
C GLU A 151 -31.44 7.29 -2.42
N ASP A 152 -32.69 6.90 -2.22
CA ASP A 152 -33.15 6.28 -0.98
C ASP A 152 -32.42 4.96 -0.70
N VAL A 153 -32.12 4.17 -1.73
CA VAL A 153 -31.31 2.94 -1.62
C VAL A 153 -29.87 3.28 -1.22
N VAL A 154 -29.26 4.28 -1.85
CA VAL A 154 -27.89 4.73 -1.54
C VAL A 154 -27.81 5.22 -0.10
N VAL A 155 -28.75 6.04 0.35
CA VAL A 155 -28.79 6.56 1.74
C VAL A 155 -28.94 5.41 2.75
N ARG A 156 -29.80 4.43 2.49
CA ARG A 156 -29.97 3.27 3.38
C ARG A 156 -28.72 2.39 3.46
N LEU A 157 -28.08 2.13 2.31
CA LEU A 157 -26.81 1.38 2.25
C LEU A 157 -25.71 2.12 3.02
N HIS A 158 -25.57 3.41 2.78
CA HIS A 158 -24.58 4.24 3.47
C HIS A 158 -24.77 4.18 4.99
N ALA A 159 -25.98 4.35 5.48
CA ALA A 159 -26.27 4.30 6.92
C ALA A 159 -25.97 2.90 7.51
N ALA A 160 -26.32 1.82 6.81
CA ALA A 160 -26.07 0.46 7.24
C ALA A 160 -24.57 0.15 7.31
N ILE A 161 -23.81 0.53 6.28
CA ILE A 161 -22.35 0.35 6.25
C ILE A 161 -21.71 1.17 7.36
N GLY A 162 -22.04 2.44 7.51
CA GLY A 162 -21.49 3.32 8.55
C GLY A 162 -21.74 2.77 9.96
N LYS A 163 -22.94 2.21 10.20
CA LYS A 163 -23.27 1.54 11.47
C LYS A 163 -22.41 0.28 11.68
N SER A 164 -22.27 -0.55 10.65
CA SER A 164 -21.47 -1.77 10.71
C SER A 164 -20.00 -1.49 11.02
N LEU A 165 -19.44 -0.42 10.46
CA LEU A 165 -18.04 -0.02 10.72
C LEU A 165 -17.80 0.48 12.15
N GLN A 166 -18.85 0.79 12.92
CA GLN A 166 -18.74 1.12 14.34
C GLN A 166 -18.85 -0.13 15.24
N ASP A 167 -19.28 -1.27 14.69
CA ASP A 167 -19.42 -2.50 15.45
C ASP A 167 -18.05 -3.06 15.85
N PRO A 168 -17.79 -3.29 17.16
CA PRO A 168 -16.52 -3.82 17.62
C PRO A 168 -16.13 -5.16 17.00
N SER A 169 -17.13 -6.02 16.69
CA SER A 169 -16.86 -7.33 16.10
C SER A 169 -16.40 -7.22 14.65
N VAL A 170 -16.98 -6.29 13.89
CA VAL A 170 -16.56 -5.98 12.51
C VAL A 170 -15.15 -5.39 12.51
N ARG A 171 -14.87 -4.45 13.41
CA ARG A 171 -13.53 -3.85 13.56
C ARG A 171 -12.49 -4.90 13.94
N ALA A 172 -12.81 -5.83 14.83
CA ALA A 172 -11.94 -6.92 15.21
C ALA A 172 -11.66 -7.88 14.04
N GLN A 173 -12.66 -8.18 13.21
CA GLN A 173 -12.49 -9.00 12.01
C GLN A 173 -11.58 -8.33 10.97
N LEU A 174 -11.75 -7.02 10.75
CA LEU A 174 -10.87 -6.26 9.87
C LEU A 174 -9.43 -6.26 10.40
N ALA A 175 -9.24 -6.01 11.69
CA ALA A 175 -7.91 -6.05 12.32
C ALA A 175 -7.25 -7.42 12.20
N ALA A 176 -8.01 -8.53 12.35
CA ALA A 176 -7.52 -9.89 12.13
C ALA A 176 -7.04 -10.13 10.68
N GLN A 177 -7.57 -9.38 9.71
CA GLN A 177 -7.13 -9.37 8.32
C GLN A 177 -6.07 -8.29 8.03
N THR A 178 -5.49 -7.70 9.06
CA THR A 178 -4.51 -6.59 8.96
C THR A 178 -5.06 -5.35 8.23
N GLN A 179 -6.35 -5.09 8.41
CA GLN A 179 -7.05 -3.92 7.87
C GLN A 179 -7.56 -3.02 9.01
N VAL A 180 -7.67 -1.74 8.73
CA VAL A 180 -8.23 -0.74 9.66
C VAL A 180 -9.55 -0.25 9.10
N ALA A 181 -10.62 -0.26 9.91
CA ALA A 181 -11.90 0.28 9.49
C ALA A 181 -11.76 1.75 9.08
N SER A 182 -12.33 2.12 7.95
CA SER A 182 -12.33 3.51 7.48
C SER A 182 -13.07 4.42 8.46
N ALA A 183 -12.60 5.65 8.60
CA ALA A 183 -13.29 6.66 9.37
C ALA A 183 -14.69 6.94 8.81
N PRO A 184 -15.67 7.30 9.66
CA PRO A 184 -17.00 7.70 9.20
C PRO A 184 -16.91 8.86 8.20
N MET A 185 -17.65 8.76 7.11
CA MET A 185 -17.79 9.80 6.09
C MET A 185 -19.27 9.97 5.74
N THR A 186 -19.68 11.20 5.44
CA THR A 186 -20.96 11.46 4.78
C THR A 186 -20.93 11.00 3.33
N LEU A 187 -22.07 10.88 2.67
CA LEU A 187 -22.14 10.60 1.24
C LEU A 187 -21.36 11.62 0.40
N ALA A 188 -21.49 12.91 0.75
CA ALA A 188 -20.80 13.98 0.06
C ALA A 188 -19.26 13.88 0.23
N GLU A 189 -18.80 13.54 1.43
CA GLU A 189 -17.37 13.30 1.72
C GLU A 189 -16.86 12.05 0.98
N SER A 190 -17.64 10.98 0.93
CA SER A 190 -17.30 9.76 0.19
C SER A 190 -17.17 10.04 -1.30
N ALA A 191 -18.06 10.85 -1.89
CA ALA A 191 -17.96 11.25 -3.29
C ALA A 191 -16.70 12.07 -3.57
N LYS A 192 -16.42 13.09 -2.74
CA LYS A 192 -15.18 13.89 -2.85
C LYS A 192 -13.92 13.05 -2.70
N PHE A 193 -13.92 12.12 -1.76
CA PHE A 193 -12.81 11.20 -1.55
C PHE A 193 -12.57 10.35 -2.80
N PHE A 194 -13.62 9.78 -3.38
CA PHE A 194 -13.53 8.95 -4.58
C PHE A 194 -13.01 9.74 -5.80
N ASP A 195 -13.49 10.96 -5.97
CA ASP A 195 -13.03 11.84 -7.06
C ASP A 195 -11.55 12.20 -6.89
N ALA A 196 -11.12 12.54 -5.68
CA ALA A 196 -9.73 12.85 -5.37
C ALA A 196 -8.80 11.65 -5.60
N GLU A 197 -9.18 10.46 -5.15
CA GLU A 197 -8.42 9.23 -5.36
C GLU A 197 -8.36 8.86 -6.85
N THR A 198 -9.46 8.99 -7.57
CA THR A 198 -9.50 8.76 -9.02
C THR A 198 -8.55 9.71 -9.76
N ALA A 199 -8.57 10.98 -9.43
CA ALA A 199 -7.68 11.98 -10.02
C ALA A 199 -6.21 11.68 -9.70
N ARG A 200 -5.91 11.28 -8.46
CA ARG A 200 -4.58 10.91 -7.98
C ARG A 200 -4.02 9.72 -8.77
N TYR A 201 -4.76 8.63 -8.87
CA TYR A 201 -4.30 7.44 -9.61
C TYR A 201 -4.16 7.67 -11.10
N ARG A 202 -5.03 8.50 -11.69
CA ARG A 202 -4.88 8.93 -13.10
C ARG A 202 -3.60 9.74 -13.33
N ALA A 203 -3.25 10.63 -12.39
CA ALA A 203 -2.00 11.39 -12.47
C ALA A 203 -0.77 10.47 -12.37
N ILE A 204 -0.78 9.52 -11.45
CA ILE A 204 0.29 8.51 -11.30
C ILE A 204 0.43 7.69 -12.59
N ALA A 205 -0.67 7.19 -13.16
CA ALA A 205 -0.64 6.41 -14.40
C ALA A 205 -0.06 7.19 -15.59
N LYS A 206 -0.34 8.50 -15.66
CA LYS A 206 0.26 9.37 -16.70
C LYS A 206 1.76 9.57 -16.54
N GLN A 207 2.26 9.72 -15.30
CA GLN A 207 3.69 9.95 -15.04
C GLN A 207 4.57 8.79 -15.52
N ILE A 208 4.03 7.58 -15.52
CA ILE A 208 4.78 6.36 -15.88
C ILE A 208 4.41 5.80 -17.25
N ASN A 209 3.70 6.57 -18.10
CA ASN A 209 3.25 6.17 -19.45
C ASN A 209 2.51 4.81 -19.50
N LEU A 210 1.74 4.49 -18.46
CA LEU A 210 0.87 3.32 -18.49
C LEU A 210 -0.23 3.50 -19.53
N GLN A 211 -0.18 2.66 -20.56
CA GLN A 211 -1.29 2.53 -21.52
C GLN A 211 -2.40 1.70 -20.86
N PRO A 212 -3.67 2.13 -20.96
CA PRO A 212 -4.79 1.29 -20.57
C PRO A 212 -4.76 -0.02 -21.36
N GLN A 213 -4.85 -1.14 -20.70
CA GLN A 213 -5.09 -2.43 -21.33
C GLN A 213 -6.57 -2.62 -21.61
#